data_9c2e5ac03004dfd84228344a61d12f25
#
_entry.id   9c2e5ac03004dfd84228344a61d12f25
#
_cell.length_a   1.000
_cell.length_b   1.000
_cell.length_c   1.000
_cell.angle_alpha   90.00
_cell.angle_beta   90.00
_cell.angle_gamma   90.00
#
_symmetry.space_group_name_H-M   'P 1'
#
loop_
_entity.id
_entity.type
_entity.pdbx_description
1 polymer ?
#
loop_
_entity_poly.entity_id
_entity_poly.type
_entity_poly.pdbx_seq_one_letter_code
_entity_poly.pdbx_strand_id
1 'polypeptide(L)'
;MVSIICPTYNEEKYIAQCIESVLMQDYPQADLEILFVDGMSNDRTREIIAQYAQQYNYIRLIDNPEKIVPYAMNRGIEASKGDIIIRLDAHAIYPHNYFSELVKGLNQHQADNVGAQCCTLPADNSAKAKAIAVALSSPLGVGNSMFRIGVKEDVEADTVPFGCFRRAIFDKVGMYDLDLVRNQDDELNARIIQHGGKIVLLAGITINYYARDTFSKLYRMYYQYGLYKPLVNKKLGSPATIRQLIPPLFVVGLVLGLLLSLCLPYLWIAYTLVIGLYLLAGLIQGAQQARKHRKAILLLLMPWAILTLHVSYGIGYWVGLGKIILRRPFRAQVNR
;
A
#
# COMPACT_ATOMS: atom_id res chain seq x y z
N MET A 1 -12.42 -8.96 -22.23
CA MET A 1 -10.93 -8.96 -22.25
C MET A 1 -10.40 -8.29 -20.98
N VAL A 2 -9.26 -8.75 -20.46
CA VAL A 2 -8.63 -8.21 -19.24
C VAL A 2 -7.28 -7.58 -19.59
N SER A 3 -7.04 -6.35 -19.15
CA SER A 3 -5.77 -5.65 -19.31
C SER A 3 -5.03 -5.60 -17.99
N ILE A 4 -3.84 -6.17 -17.97
CA ILE A 4 -2.94 -6.16 -16.83
C ILE A 4 -1.99 -4.98 -16.98
N ILE A 5 -1.92 -4.10 -15.98
CA ILE A 5 -1.02 -2.95 -15.99
C ILE A 5 -0.03 -3.08 -14.83
N CYS A 6 1.24 -3.14 -15.16
CA CYS A 6 2.34 -3.28 -14.21
C CYS A 6 3.31 -2.10 -14.31
N PRO A 7 3.20 -1.08 -13.46
CA PRO A 7 4.23 -0.04 -13.34
C PRO A 7 5.58 -0.64 -12.93
N THR A 8 6.63 -0.34 -13.67
CA THR A 8 7.99 -0.85 -13.40
C THR A 8 9.00 0.30 -13.35
N TYR A 9 10.00 0.16 -12.48
CA TYR A 9 11.18 1.04 -12.46
C TYR A 9 12.32 0.38 -11.68
N ASN A 10 13.41 -0.03 -12.35
CA ASN A 10 14.58 -0.70 -11.78
C ASN A 10 14.22 -1.96 -10.97
N GLU A 11 13.57 -2.95 -11.61
CA GLU A 11 13.08 -4.20 -11.01
C GLU A 11 13.83 -5.44 -11.49
N GLU A 12 15.07 -5.32 -12.00
CA GLU A 12 15.82 -6.44 -12.60
C GLU A 12 15.87 -7.70 -11.73
N LYS A 13 15.81 -7.52 -10.38
CA LYS A 13 15.86 -8.63 -9.42
C LYS A 13 14.57 -9.43 -9.34
N TYR A 14 13.43 -8.81 -9.69
CA TYR A 14 12.11 -9.38 -9.41
C TYR A 14 11.27 -9.55 -10.68
N ILE A 15 11.54 -8.76 -11.72
CA ILE A 15 10.65 -8.65 -12.89
C ILE A 15 10.49 -9.98 -13.63
N ALA A 16 11.54 -10.78 -13.78
CA ALA A 16 11.44 -12.09 -14.43
C ALA A 16 10.49 -13.02 -13.67
N GLN A 17 10.64 -13.11 -12.34
CA GLN A 17 9.80 -13.94 -11.50
C GLN A 17 8.34 -13.43 -11.48
N CYS A 18 8.14 -12.12 -11.51
CA CYS A 18 6.82 -11.53 -11.65
C CYS A 18 6.17 -11.96 -12.98
N ILE A 19 6.87 -11.80 -14.10
CA ILE A 19 6.37 -12.21 -15.43
C ILE A 19 6.03 -13.70 -15.46
N GLU A 20 6.91 -14.56 -14.95
CA GLU A 20 6.66 -16.00 -14.88
C GLU A 20 5.40 -16.33 -14.09
N SER A 21 5.16 -15.67 -12.94
CA SER A 21 3.95 -15.86 -12.15
C SER A 21 2.68 -15.41 -12.89
N VAL A 22 2.81 -14.40 -13.77
CA VAL A 22 1.72 -13.91 -14.61
C VAL A 22 1.45 -14.86 -15.79
N LEU A 23 2.49 -15.45 -16.38
CA LEU A 23 2.35 -16.44 -17.45
C LEU A 23 1.73 -17.76 -16.98
N MET A 24 1.88 -18.09 -15.69
CA MET A 24 1.32 -19.30 -15.07
C MET A 24 -0.12 -19.14 -14.59
N GLN A 25 -0.80 -18.02 -14.90
CA GLN A 25 -2.18 -17.82 -14.49
C GLN A 25 -3.15 -18.76 -15.22
N ASP A 26 -4.23 -19.15 -14.54
CA ASP A 26 -5.31 -20.01 -15.07
C ASP A 26 -6.30 -19.28 -16.00
N TYR A 27 -6.02 -18.01 -16.30
CA TYR A 27 -6.88 -17.17 -17.15
C TYR A 27 -6.54 -17.36 -18.64
N PRO A 28 -7.53 -17.41 -19.57
CA PRO A 28 -7.28 -17.63 -20.97
C PRO A 28 -6.39 -16.54 -21.59
N GLN A 29 -5.26 -16.93 -22.18
CA GLN A 29 -4.29 -15.99 -22.75
C GLN A 29 -4.88 -15.14 -23.90
N ALA A 30 -5.85 -15.70 -24.65
CA ALA A 30 -6.53 -14.96 -25.73
C ALA A 30 -7.36 -13.76 -25.23
N ASP A 31 -7.72 -13.78 -23.94
CA ASP A 31 -8.49 -12.73 -23.28
C ASP A 31 -7.64 -11.79 -22.43
N LEU A 32 -6.30 -11.88 -22.54
CA LEU A 32 -5.34 -11.08 -21.80
C LEU A 32 -4.53 -10.15 -22.69
N GLU A 33 -4.20 -8.97 -22.18
CA GLU A 33 -3.05 -8.17 -22.57
C GLU A 33 -2.30 -7.72 -21.32
N ILE A 34 -0.97 -7.65 -21.39
CA ILE A 34 -0.09 -7.31 -20.28
C ILE A 34 0.78 -6.13 -20.68
N LEU A 35 0.65 -5.04 -19.96
CA LEU A 35 1.31 -3.77 -20.22
C LEU A 35 2.30 -3.48 -19.08
N PHE A 36 3.59 -3.69 -19.33
CA PHE A 36 4.64 -3.22 -18.42
C PHE A 36 4.94 -1.77 -18.77
N VAL A 37 4.60 -0.86 -17.85
CA VAL A 37 4.76 0.58 -18.07
C VAL A 37 5.98 1.06 -17.30
N ASP A 38 7.11 1.16 -18.01
CA ASP A 38 8.43 1.30 -17.43
C ASP A 38 8.86 2.75 -17.28
N GLY A 39 9.27 3.12 -16.06
CA GLY A 39 9.76 4.43 -15.68
C GLY A 39 11.16 4.78 -16.22
N MET A 40 11.51 4.34 -17.42
CA MET A 40 12.84 4.51 -18.04
C MET A 40 13.93 3.91 -17.15
N SER A 41 13.77 2.64 -16.80
CA SER A 41 14.74 1.88 -16.00
C SER A 41 16.13 1.92 -16.62
N ASN A 42 17.15 2.01 -15.78
CA ASN A 42 18.56 2.05 -16.17
C ASN A 42 19.35 0.78 -15.78
N ASP A 43 18.64 -0.22 -15.25
CA ASP A 43 19.10 -1.58 -15.02
C ASP A 43 18.58 -2.53 -16.13
N ARG A 44 18.67 -3.84 -15.95
CA ARG A 44 18.23 -4.81 -16.93
C ARG A 44 16.72 -5.04 -17.02
N THR A 45 15.89 -4.27 -16.28
CA THR A 45 14.43 -4.43 -16.28
C THR A 45 13.84 -4.41 -17.68
N ARG A 46 14.19 -3.40 -18.47
CA ARG A 46 13.65 -3.21 -19.84
C ARG A 46 14.08 -4.32 -20.80
N GLU A 47 15.34 -4.76 -20.70
CA GLU A 47 15.88 -5.87 -21.49
C GLU A 47 15.10 -7.16 -21.22
N ILE A 48 14.87 -7.48 -19.93
CA ILE A 48 14.13 -8.68 -19.53
C ILE A 48 12.69 -8.62 -20.06
N ILE A 49 11.98 -7.51 -19.87
CA ILE A 49 10.60 -7.38 -20.37
C ILE A 49 10.56 -7.52 -21.90
N ALA A 50 11.50 -6.91 -22.64
CA ALA A 50 11.55 -6.97 -24.09
C ALA A 50 11.76 -8.42 -24.60
N GLN A 51 12.56 -9.25 -23.90
CA GLN A 51 12.73 -10.65 -24.22
C GLN A 51 11.43 -11.44 -24.12
N TYR A 52 10.61 -11.21 -23.08
CA TYR A 52 9.29 -11.83 -22.97
C TYR A 52 8.30 -11.27 -24.00
N ALA A 53 8.32 -9.98 -24.29
CA ALA A 53 7.46 -9.36 -25.30
C ALA A 53 7.72 -9.89 -26.73
N GLN A 54 8.96 -10.36 -27.04
CA GLN A 54 9.27 -11.04 -28.31
C GLN A 54 8.66 -12.45 -28.39
N GLN A 55 8.48 -13.13 -27.24
CA GLN A 55 7.94 -14.50 -27.18
C GLN A 55 6.41 -14.51 -27.07
N TYR A 56 5.82 -13.49 -26.44
CA TYR A 56 4.40 -13.42 -26.11
C TYR A 56 3.79 -12.13 -26.67
N ASN A 57 3.02 -12.22 -27.73
CA ASN A 57 2.45 -11.08 -28.48
C ASN A 57 1.44 -10.24 -27.68
N TYR A 58 0.94 -10.77 -26.55
CA TYR A 58 0.05 -10.07 -25.62
C TYR A 58 0.81 -9.33 -24.51
N ILE A 59 2.17 -9.38 -24.49
CA ILE A 59 3.02 -8.60 -23.58
C ILE A 59 3.55 -7.38 -24.33
N ARG A 60 3.43 -6.20 -23.73
CA ARG A 60 3.91 -4.94 -24.29
C ARG A 60 4.70 -4.15 -23.25
N LEU A 61 5.78 -3.51 -23.70
CA LEU A 61 6.55 -2.53 -22.94
C LEU A 61 6.15 -1.12 -23.37
N ILE A 62 5.80 -0.25 -22.41
CA ILE A 62 5.39 1.13 -22.62
C ILE A 62 6.31 2.05 -21.83
N ASP A 63 6.71 3.17 -22.41
CA ASP A 63 7.57 4.16 -21.76
C ASP A 63 6.78 5.08 -20.83
N ASN A 64 7.36 5.36 -19.64
CA ASN A 64 6.87 6.32 -18.66
C ASN A 64 7.99 7.28 -18.24
N PRO A 65 8.26 8.34 -19.00
CA PRO A 65 9.34 9.30 -18.70
C PRO A 65 9.21 9.99 -17.36
N GLU A 66 8.00 10.13 -16.82
CA GLU A 66 7.72 10.77 -15.53
C GLU A 66 8.10 9.90 -14.32
N LYS A 67 8.36 8.61 -14.50
CA LYS A 67 8.91 7.67 -13.50
C LYS A 67 8.06 7.43 -12.26
N ILE A 68 6.84 7.92 -12.19
CA ILE A 68 5.93 7.72 -11.06
C ILE A 68 4.71 6.91 -11.45
N VAL A 69 4.16 6.20 -10.46
CA VAL A 69 3.09 5.21 -10.65
C VAL A 69 1.81 5.79 -11.27
N PRO A 70 1.29 6.96 -10.88
CA PRO A 70 0.07 7.51 -11.49
C PRO A 70 0.18 7.70 -13.01
N TYR A 71 1.31 8.22 -13.49
CA TYR A 71 1.54 8.35 -14.94
C TYR A 71 1.61 6.99 -15.62
N ALA A 72 2.30 6.02 -15.00
CA ALA A 72 2.36 4.67 -15.53
C ALA A 72 0.98 4.02 -15.63
N MET A 73 0.15 4.14 -14.58
CA MET A 73 -1.20 3.61 -14.58
C MET A 73 -2.06 4.27 -15.65
N ASN A 74 -2.06 5.60 -15.75
CA ASN A 74 -2.87 6.32 -16.74
C ASN A 74 -2.46 5.97 -18.17
N ARG A 75 -1.15 5.95 -18.47
CA ARG A 75 -0.64 5.50 -19.80
C ARG A 75 -1.04 4.06 -20.09
N GLY A 76 -0.98 3.18 -19.10
CA GLY A 76 -1.40 1.78 -19.24
C GLY A 76 -2.90 1.67 -19.51
N ILE A 77 -3.75 2.42 -18.79
CA ILE A 77 -5.20 2.46 -19.00
C ILE A 77 -5.55 2.97 -20.41
N GLU A 78 -4.92 4.07 -20.84
CA GLU A 78 -5.11 4.65 -22.17
C GLU A 78 -4.69 3.71 -23.31
N ALA A 79 -3.57 3.00 -23.13
CA ALA A 79 -3.03 2.08 -24.13
C ALA A 79 -3.71 0.70 -24.14
N SER A 80 -4.52 0.39 -23.14
CA SER A 80 -5.17 -0.91 -22.96
C SER A 80 -6.55 -0.97 -23.63
N LYS A 81 -7.01 -2.21 -23.90
CA LYS A 81 -8.27 -2.48 -24.63
C LYS A 81 -9.31 -3.24 -23.81
N GLY A 82 -8.93 -3.82 -22.69
CA GLY A 82 -9.81 -4.66 -21.87
C GLY A 82 -10.87 -3.87 -21.11
N ASP A 83 -12.00 -4.50 -20.87
CA ASP A 83 -13.12 -3.96 -20.09
C ASP A 83 -12.85 -4.05 -18.57
N ILE A 84 -11.87 -4.87 -18.21
CA ILE A 84 -11.39 -5.06 -16.84
C ILE A 84 -9.91 -4.70 -16.81
N ILE A 85 -9.53 -3.88 -15.84
CA ILE A 85 -8.15 -3.45 -15.62
C ILE A 85 -7.65 -4.05 -14.30
N ILE A 86 -6.56 -4.80 -14.34
CA ILE A 86 -5.89 -5.30 -13.14
C ILE A 86 -4.55 -4.60 -12.99
N ARG A 87 -4.34 -3.96 -11.85
CA ARG A 87 -3.04 -3.41 -11.49
C ARG A 87 -2.17 -4.49 -10.84
N LEU A 88 -0.92 -4.59 -11.25
CA LEU A 88 0.10 -5.40 -10.60
C LEU A 88 1.24 -4.53 -10.04
N ASP A 89 2.07 -5.15 -9.23
CA ASP A 89 3.34 -4.60 -8.74
C ASP A 89 4.48 -5.54 -9.18
N ALA A 90 5.55 -4.98 -9.74
CA ALA A 90 6.65 -5.73 -10.36
C ALA A 90 7.48 -6.60 -9.39
N HIS A 91 7.39 -6.34 -8.08
CA HIS A 91 8.09 -7.10 -7.04
C HIS A 91 7.14 -7.97 -6.18
N ALA A 92 6.05 -8.43 -6.77
CA ALA A 92 5.12 -9.37 -6.17
C ALA A 92 5.08 -10.68 -6.99
N ILE A 93 4.68 -11.76 -6.33
CA ILE A 93 4.41 -13.06 -6.94
C ILE A 93 2.95 -13.36 -6.72
N TYR A 94 2.27 -13.67 -7.81
CA TYR A 94 0.83 -13.87 -7.81
C TYR A 94 0.48 -15.36 -7.80
N PRO A 95 -0.52 -15.81 -7.01
CA PRO A 95 -0.98 -17.18 -7.05
C PRO A 95 -1.59 -17.50 -8.43
N HIS A 96 -1.55 -18.78 -8.81
CA HIS A 96 -1.98 -19.27 -10.12
C HIS A 96 -3.41 -18.84 -10.52
N ASN A 97 -4.32 -18.72 -9.57
CA ASN A 97 -5.73 -18.36 -9.76
C ASN A 97 -6.01 -16.87 -9.49
N TYR A 98 -4.99 -15.99 -9.53
CA TYR A 98 -5.15 -14.60 -9.11
C TYR A 98 -6.11 -13.83 -10.02
N PHE A 99 -5.95 -13.96 -11.34
CA PHE A 99 -6.79 -13.22 -12.29
C PHE A 99 -8.21 -13.76 -12.35
N SER A 100 -8.39 -15.10 -12.36
CA SER A 100 -9.71 -15.72 -12.39
C SER A 100 -10.53 -15.38 -11.15
N GLU A 101 -9.93 -15.43 -9.95
CA GLU A 101 -10.64 -15.10 -8.72
C GLU A 101 -10.97 -13.60 -8.61
N LEU A 102 -10.08 -12.69 -9.07
CA LEU A 102 -10.38 -11.26 -9.11
C LEU A 102 -11.55 -10.96 -10.06
N VAL A 103 -11.52 -11.50 -11.29
CA VAL A 103 -12.59 -11.29 -12.29
C VAL A 103 -13.90 -11.89 -11.81
N LYS A 104 -13.87 -13.09 -11.23
CA LYS A 104 -15.04 -13.75 -10.62
C LYS A 104 -15.62 -12.89 -9.49
N GLY A 105 -14.78 -12.44 -8.54
CA GLY A 105 -15.20 -11.58 -7.43
C GLY A 105 -15.79 -10.26 -7.90
N LEU A 106 -15.15 -9.61 -8.90
CA LEU A 106 -15.66 -8.37 -9.51
C LEU A 106 -17.09 -8.54 -10.05
N ASN A 107 -17.35 -9.66 -10.71
CA ASN A 107 -18.66 -9.96 -11.30
C ASN A 107 -19.67 -10.42 -10.24
N GLN A 108 -19.29 -11.31 -9.34
CA GLN A 108 -20.17 -11.88 -8.31
C GLN A 108 -20.70 -10.79 -7.36
N HIS A 109 -19.84 -9.86 -6.96
CA HIS A 109 -20.23 -8.77 -6.07
C HIS A 109 -20.78 -7.53 -6.80
N GLN A 110 -20.79 -7.55 -8.15
CA GLN A 110 -21.12 -6.37 -8.97
C GLN A 110 -20.32 -5.14 -8.53
N ALA A 111 -19.06 -5.37 -8.17
CA ALA A 111 -18.18 -4.32 -7.66
C ALA A 111 -17.53 -3.51 -8.80
N ASP A 112 -17.12 -2.29 -8.49
CA ASP A 112 -16.33 -1.43 -9.38
C ASP A 112 -14.83 -1.68 -9.25
N ASN A 113 -14.41 -2.13 -8.05
CA ASN A 113 -13.05 -2.53 -7.75
C ASN A 113 -13.04 -3.69 -6.74
N VAL A 114 -12.17 -4.67 -6.97
CA VAL A 114 -11.90 -5.73 -6.00
C VAL A 114 -10.39 -5.90 -5.81
N GLY A 115 -9.99 -6.40 -4.65
CA GLY A 115 -8.59 -6.70 -4.37
C GLY A 115 -8.40 -7.90 -3.47
N ALA A 116 -7.18 -8.41 -3.42
CA ALA A 116 -6.77 -9.53 -2.59
C ALA A 116 -6.25 -9.09 -1.23
N GLN A 117 -6.22 -10.01 -0.26
CA GLN A 117 -5.52 -9.81 1.00
C GLN A 117 -4.00 -9.77 0.78
N CYS A 118 -3.27 -9.03 1.65
CA CYS A 118 -1.82 -9.02 1.67
C CYS A 118 -1.29 -9.81 2.88
N CYS A 119 -0.69 -10.96 2.63
CA CYS A 119 0.15 -11.63 3.62
C CYS A 119 1.50 -10.92 3.71
N THR A 120 1.71 -10.19 4.78
CA THR A 120 2.96 -9.45 4.96
C THR A 120 4.06 -10.40 5.48
N LEU A 121 5.03 -10.70 4.64
CA LEU A 121 6.17 -11.54 4.95
C LEU A 121 7.38 -10.71 5.39
N PRO A 122 8.24 -11.21 6.29
CA PRO A 122 9.49 -10.56 6.62
C PRO A 122 10.46 -10.60 5.44
N ALA A 123 11.22 -9.53 5.20
CA ALA A 123 12.19 -9.44 4.11
C ALA A 123 13.33 -10.47 4.25
N ASP A 124 13.64 -10.86 5.50
CA ASP A 124 14.65 -11.88 5.84
C ASP A 124 14.31 -12.54 7.20
N ASN A 125 15.16 -13.46 7.63
CA ASN A 125 14.98 -14.20 8.90
C ASN A 125 15.39 -13.44 10.17
N SER A 126 15.80 -12.16 10.06
CA SER A 126 16.18 -11.34 11.21
C SER A 126 14.99 -11.05 12.13
N ALA A 127 15.25 -10.84 13.42
CA ALA A 127 14.22 -10.43 14.36
C ALA A 127 13.64 -9.06 14.00
N LYS A 128 14.45 -8.17 13.44
CA LYS A 128 14.03 -6.84 12.98
C LYS A 128 13.03 -6.93 11.82
N ALA A 129 13.33 -7.71 10.77
CA ALA A 129 12.40 -7.91 9.65
C ALA A 129 11.08 -8.55 10.11
N LYS A 130 11.14 -9.52 11.03
CA LYS A 130 9.94 -10.12 11.65
C LYS A 130 9.11 -9.11 12.42
N ALA A 131 9.73 -8.27 13.24
CA ALA A 131 9.02 -7.22 13.98
C ALA A 131 8.32 -6.23 13.04
N ILE A 132 8.99 -5.82 11.97
CA ILE A 132 8.43 -4.93 10.96
C ILE A 132 7.23 -5.58 10.25
N ALA A 133 7.36 -6.84 9.81
CA ALA A 133 6.27 -7.55 9.13
C ALA A 133 5.03 -7.69 10.02
N VAL A 134 5.23 -8.06 11.30
CA VAL A 134 4.12 -8.17 12.27
C VAL A 134 3.49 -6.81 12.55
N ALA A 135 4.28 -5.74 12.71
CA ALA A 135 3.73 -4.40 12.93
C ALA A 135 2.86 -3.96 11.73
N LEU A 136 3.26 -4.32 10.49
CA LEU A 136 2.52 -4.01 9.25
C LEU A 136 1.25 -4.87 9.05
N SER A 137 1.06 -5.93 9.82
CA SER A 137 -0.09 -6.86 9.73
C SER A 137 -0.87 -7.00 11.02
N SER A 138 -0.65 -6.11 12.00
CA SER A 138 -1.37 -6.15 13.27
C SER A 138 -2.30 -4.95 13.46
N PRO A 139 -3.46 -5.12 14.12
CA PRO A 139 -4.36 -4.02 14.41
C PRO A 139 -3.70 -2.89 15.20
N LEU A 140 -2.76 -3.20 16.10
CA LEU A 140 -2.02 -2.19 16.85
C LEU A 140 -1.11 -1.33 15.94
N GLY A 141 -0.56 -1.89 14.86
CA GLY A 141 0.32 -1.17 13.94
C GLY A 141 -0.41 -0.42 12.84
N VAL A 142 -1.43 -1.05 12.22
CA VAL A 142 -2.09 -0.52 11.01
C VAL A 142 -3.60 -0.25 11.18
N GLY A 143 -4.09 -0.33 12.42
CA GLY A 143 -5.52 -0.17 12.72
C GLY A 143 -6.36 -1.25 12.06
N ASN A 144 -7.53 -0.86 11.54
CA ASN A 144 -8.45 -1.76 10.84
C ASN A 144 -8.19 -1.84 9.33
N SER A 145 -6.93 -1.81 8.89
CA SER A 145 -6.57 -2.01 7.48
C SER A 145 -6.84 -3.47 7.07
N MET A 146 -8.07 -3.76 6.64
CA MET A 146 -8.60 -5.11 6.43
C MET A 146 -7.72 -5.95 5.50
N PHE A 147 -7.21 -5.39 4.41
CA PHE A 147 -6.34 -6.12 3.48
C PHE A 147 -4.99 -6.55 4.10
N ARG A 148 -4.56 -5.92 5.22
CA ARG A 148 -3.32 -6.26 5.94
C ARG A 148 -3.55 -7.18 7.14
N ILE A 149 -4.67 -7.01 7.85
CA ILE A 149 -4.98 -7.84 9.01
C ILE A 149 -5.69 -9.14 8.64
N GLY A 150 -6.24 -9.20 7.41
CA GLY A 150 -6.98 -10.33 6.88
C GLY A 150 -8.47 -10.30 7.23
N VAL A 151 -9.25 -10.95 6.38
CA VAL A 151 -10.72 -11.15 6.55
C VAL A 151 -11.06 -12.61 6.33
N LYS A 152 -12.15 -13.09 6.90
CA LYS A 152 -12.60 -14.49 6.78
C LYS A 152 -13.57 -14.72 5.64
N GLU A 153 -14.26 -13.70 5.22
CA GLU A 153 -15.25 -13.66 4.13
C GLU A 153 -15.08 -12.39 3.32
N ASP A 154 -15.62 -12.36 2.11
CA ASP A 154 -15.56 -11.19 1.24
C ASP A 154 -16.32 -10.02 1.89
N VAL A 155 -15.68 -8.86 1.97
CA VAL A 155 -16.24 -7.68 2.67
C VAL A 155 -16.11 -6.41 1.83
N GLU A 156 -17.05 -5.49 1.97
CA GLU A 156 -16.89 -4.15 1.48
C GLU A 156 -15.76 -3.44 2.24
N ALA A 157 -14.88 -2.78 1.52
CA ALA A 157 -13.68 -2.16 2.06
C ALA A 157 -13.55 -0.70 1.59
N ASP A 158 -12.89 0.11 2.41
CA ASP A 158 -12.56 1.49 2.06
C ASP A 158 -11.42 1.57 1.04
N THR A 159 -10.57 0.57 0.98
CA THR A 159 -9.46 0.46 0.04
C THR A 159 -8.99 -0.99 -0.10
N VAL A 160 -8.50 -1.32 -1.27
CA VAL A 160 -7.83 -2.58 -1.58
C VAL A 160 -6.50 -2.30 -2.29
N PRO A 161 -5.47 -3.12 -2.10
CA PRO A 161 -4.22 -3.00 -2.83
C PRO A 161 -4.38 -3.59 -4.24
N PHE A 162 -3.63 -3.11 -5.22
CA PHE A 162 -3.51 -3.72 -6.55
C PHE A 162 -4.88 -4.07 -7.17
N GLY A 163 -5.77 -3.08 -7.26
CA GLY A 163 -7.15 -3.29 -7.60
C GLY A 163 -7.39 -3.92 -8.98
N CYS A 164 -8.51 -4.65 -9.07
CA CYS A 164 -9.12 -5.11 -10.30
C CYS A 164 -10.39 -4.30 -10.54
N PHE A 165 -10.38 -3.48 -11.57
CA PHE A 165 -11.38 -2.44 -11.83
C PHE A 165 -12.21 -2.76 -13.06
N ARG A 166 -13.50 -2.39 -13.06
CA ARG A 166 -14.23 -2.18 -14.30
C ARG A 166 -13.69 -0.92 -14.99
N ARG A 167 -13.36 -1.01 -16.27
CA ARG A 167 -12.86 0.15 -17.03
C ARG A 167 -13.78 1.36 -16.93
N ALA A 168 -15.10 1.15 -17.02
CA ALA A 168 -16.10 2.20 -16.95
C ALA A 168 -16.02 3.06 -15.68
N ILE A 169 -15.36 2.58 -14.60
CA ILE A 169 -15.20 3.40 -13.40
C ILE A 169 -14.28 4.60 -13.65
N PHE A 170 -13.26 4.45 -14.53
CA PHE A 170 -12.35 5.54 -14.85
C PHE A 170 -13.04 6.65 -15.67
N ASP A 171 -14.08 6.31 -16.47
CA ASP A 171 -14.90 7.29 -17.14
C ASP A 171 -15.78 8.07 -16.16
N LYS A 172 -16.26 7.39 -15.10
CA LYS A 172 -17.13 7.97 -14.09
C LYS A 172 -16.39 8.85 -13.07
N VAL A 173 -15.24 8.40 -12.57
CA VAL A 173 -14.53 9.08 -11.47
C VAL A 173 -13.20 9.70 -11.91
N GLY A 174 -12.76 9.51 -13.15
CA GLY A 174 -11.45 9.92 -13.66
C GLY A 174 -10.33 8.94 -13.31
N MET A 175 -9.18 9.13 -13.92
CA MET A 175 -7.99 8.29 -13.75
C MET A 175 -7.23 8.60 -12.45
N TYR A 176 -6.03 8.01 -12.29
CA TYR A 176 -5.15 8.29 -11.17
C TYR A 176 -4.69 9.75 -11.16
N ASP A 177 -4.69 10.36 -9.97
CA ASP A 177 -4.24 11.74 -9.80
C ASP A 177 -2.71 11.85 -9.91
N LEU A 178 -2.24 12.66 -10.85
CA LEU A 178 -0.83 12.78 -11.21
C LEU A 178 0.05 13.49 -10.16
N ASP A 179 -0.55 14.22 -9.22
CA ASP A 179 0.17 14.86 -8.12
C ASP A 179 0.52 13.90 -6.98
N LEU A 180 -0.08 12.70 -6.96
CA LEU A 180 0.02 11.76 -5.86
C LEU A 180 1.07 10.68 -6.10
N VAL A 181 2.31 10.94 -5.70
CA VAL A 181 3.39 9.93 -5.71
C VAL A 181 3.13 8.79 -4.71
N ARG A 182 2.33 9.06 -3.68
CA ARG A 182 1.88 8.09 -2.65
C ARG A 182 0.41 8.30 -2.36
N ASN A 183 -0.23 7.24 -1.85
CA ASN A 183 -1.67 7.18 -1.54
C ASN A 183 -2.58 7.41 -2.76
N GLN A 184 -2.08 7.22 -3.96
CA GLN A 184 -2.86 7.31 -5.20
C GLN A 184 -4.00 6.27 -5.25
N ASP A 185 -3.77 5.07 -4.70
CA ASP A 185 -4.81 4.04 -4.60
C ASP A 185 -5.89 4.42 -3.58
N ASP A 186 -5.46 4.93 -2.41
CA ASP A 186 -6.40 5.39 -1.38
C ASP A 186 -7.28 6.53 -1.89
N GLU A 187 -6.70 7.45 -2.67
CA GLU A 187 -7.43 8.57 -3.27
C GLU A 187 -8.45 8.07 -4.30
N LEU A 188 -8.01 7.23 -5.25
CA LEU A 188 -8.89 6.67 -6.26
C LEU A 188 -10.02 5.84 -5.65
N ASN A 189 -9.70 4.98 -4.67
CA ASN A 189 -10.70 4.18 -3.97
C ASN A 189 -11.72 5.05 -3.23
N ALA A 190 -11.28 6.10 -2.53
CA ALA A 190 -12.18 7.03 -1.87
C ALA A 190 -13.07 7.77 -2.87
N ARG A 191 -12.53 8.17 -4.03
CA ARG A 191 -13.28 8.81 -5.12
C ARG A 191 -14.33 7.88 -5.71
N ILE A 192 -14.02 6.59 -5.89
CA ILE A 192 -14.98 5.55 -6.31
C ILE A 192 -16.15 5.49 -5.32
N ILE A 193 -15.87 5.41 -4.01
CA ILE A 193 -16.91 5.36 -2.96
C ILE A 193 -17.75 6.64 -2.93
N GLN A 194 -17.12 7.82 -3.03
CA GLN A 194 -17.83 9.10 -3.06
C GLN A 194 -18.83 9.23 -4.23
N HIS A 195 -18.57 8.51 -5.33
CA HIS A 195 -19.47 8.46 -6.49
C HIS A 195 -20.44 7.26 -6.46
N GLY A 196 -20.59 6.63 -5.29
CA GLY A 196 -21.51 5.49 -5.09
C GLY A 196 -21.01 4.18 -5.68
N GLY A 197 -19.71 4.06 -5.96
CA GLY A 197 -19.10 2.81 -6.40
C GLY A 197 -18.80 1.87 -5.24
N LYS A 198 -18.67 0.58 -5.56
CA LYS A 198 -18.48 -0.51 -4.60
C LYS A 198 -17.09 -1.10 -4.69
N ILE A 199 -16.42 -1.24 -3.54
CA ILE A 199 -15.10 -1.86 -3.41
C ILE A 199 -15.21 -3.08 -2.51
N VAL A 200 -14.65 -4.22 -2.93
CA VAL A 200 -14.70 -5.47 -2.17
C VAL A 200 -13.30 -6.06 -1.99
N LEU A 201 -12.98 -6.41 -0.76
CA LEU A 201 -11.81 -7.22 -0.40
C LEU A 201 -12.18 -8.69 -0.42
N LEU A 202 -11.51 -9.47 -1.27
CA LEU A 202 -11.76 -10.91 -1.40
C LEU A 202 -10.95 -11.69 -0.35
N ALA A 203 -11.65 -12.55 0.40
CA ALA A 203 -11.04 -13.39 1.44
C ALA A 203 -10.30 -14.61 0.87
N GLY A 204 -10.78 -15.13 -0.28
CA GLY A 204 -10.28 -16.37 -0.87
C GLY A 204 -8.92 -16.26 -1.54
N ILE A 205 -8.37 -15.06 -1.69
CA ILE A 205 -7.12 -14.86 -2.40
C ILE A 205 -6.15 -13.94 -1.65
N THR A 206 -4.86 -14.30 -1.66
CA THR A 206 -3.82 -13.61 -0.87
C THR A 206 -2.56 -13.41 -1.70
N ILE A 207 -2.01 -12.20 -1.65
CA ILE A 207 -0.73 -11.85 -2.26
C ILE A 207 0.35 -11.85 -1.18
N ASN A 208 1.51 -12.41 -1.47
CA ASN A 208 2.68 -12.32 -0.61
C ASN A 208 3.38 -10.96 -0.82
N TYR A 209 3.38 -10.14 0.22
CA TYR A 209 4.04 -8.83 0.24
C TYR A 209 5.24 -8.86 1.17
N TYR A 210 6.43 -8.61 0.66
CA TYR A 210 7.64 -8.54 1.48
C TYR A 210 7.79 -7.15 2.14
N ALA A 211 7.83 -7.14 3.47
CA ALA A 211 8.02 -5.93 4.27
C ALA A 211 9.42 -5.32 4.07
N ARG A 212 9.60 -4.08 4.48
CA ARG A 212 10.92 -3.45 4.51
C ARG A 212 11.83 -4.17 5.52
N ASP A 213 13.14 -4.21 5.22
CA ASP A 213 14.16 -4.93 6.00
C ASP A 213 14.72 -4.11 7.18
N THR A 214 14.53 -2.77 7.16
CA THR A 214 15.10 -1.87 8.17
C THR A 214 14.07 -0.86 8.70
N PHE A 215 14.26 -0.43 9.95
CA PHE A 215 13.44 0.63 10.55
C PHE A 215 13.56 1.97 9.80
N SER A 216 14.74 2.28 9.24
CA SER A 216 14.92 3.49 8.44
C SER A 216 14.06 3.47 7.16
N LYS A 217 14.00 2.33 6.46
CA LYS A 217 13.13 2.18 5.27
C LYS A 217 11.65 2.18 5.67
N LEU A 218 11.30 1.56 6.81
CA LEU A 218 9.95 1.61 7.38
C LEU A 218 9.55 3.05 7.71
N TYR A 219 10.42 3.80 8.40
CA TYR A 219 10.22 5.22 8.72
C TYR A 219 9.97 6.05 7.45
N ARG A 220 10.83 5.94 6.44
CA ARG A 220 10.69 6.69 5.18
C ARG A 220 9.37 6.38 4.48
N MET A 221 8.97 5.11 4.43
CA MET A 221 7.72 4.67 3.80
C MET A 221 6.51 5.29 4.51
N TYR A 222 6.42 5.19 5.83
CA TYR A 222 5.29 5.72 6.59
C TYR A 222 5.29 7.25 6.70
N TYR A 223 6.48 7.87 6.76
CA TYR A 223 6.61 9.32 6.63
C TYR A 223 6.01 9.81 5.30
N GLN A 224 6.30 9.13 4.20
CA GLN A 224 5.73 9.49 2.90
C GLN A 224 4.22 9.27 2.84
N TYR A 225 3.70 8.18 3.41
CA TYR A 225 2.25 7.98 3.51
C TYR A 225 1.60 9.12 4.30
N GLY A 226 2.17 9.51 5.45
CA GLY A 226 1.70 10.66 6.21
C GLY A 226 1.80 11.97 5.42
N LEU A 227 2.94 12.21 4.76
CA LEU A 227 3.21 13.45 4.02
C LEU A 227 2.17 13.75 2.94
N TYR A 228 1.77 12.73 2.16
CA TYR A 228 0.81 12.91 1.07
C TYR A 228 -0.65 12.83 1.52
N LYS A 229 -0.94 12.33 2.73
CA LYS A 229 -2.33 12.15 3.17
C LYS A 229 -3.14 13.45 3.30
N PRO A 230 -2.60 14.58 3.82
CA PRO A 230 -3.32 15.86 3.80
C PRO A 230 -3.65 16.36 2.38
N LEU A 231 -2.78 16.07 1.40
CA LEU A 231 -3.06 16.41 0.00
C LEU A 231 -4.24 15.59 -0.54
N VAL A 232 -4.27 14.27 -0.26
CA VAL A 232 -5.42 13.41 -0.57
C VAL A 232 -6.70 13.96 0.05
N ASN A 233 -6.68 14.25 1.35
CA ASN A 233 -7.84 14.79 2.06
C ASN A 233 -8.33 16.12 1.47
N LYS A 234 -7.40 17.01 1.07
CA LYS A 234 -7.72 18.26 0.39
C LYS A 234 -8.41 18.03 -0.96
N LYS A 235 -7.93 17.07 -1.75
CA LYS A 235 -8.50 16.74 -3.06
C LYS A 235 -9.88 16.09 -2.94
N LEU A 236 -10.08 15.23 -1.94
CA LEU A 236 -11.36 14.58 -1.66
C LEU A 236 -12.36 15.47 -0.92
N GLY A 237 -11.93 16.61 -0.36
CA GLY A 237 -12.75 17.49 0.49
C GLY A 237 -12.99 16.96 1.91
N SER A 238 -12.58 15.74 2.21
CA SER A 238 -12.75 15.10 3.52
C SER A 238 -11.70 14.01 3.74
N PRO A 239 -11.42 13.61 5.00
CA PRO A 239 -10.63 12.41 5.27
C PRO A 239 -11.31 11.15 4.75
N ALA A 240 -10.60 10.34 3.96
CA ALA A 240 -11.13 9.07 3.45
C ALA A 240 -11.54 8.11 4.60
N THR A 241 -10.80 8.10 5.71
CA THR A 241 -11.11 7.31 6.92
C THR A 241 -10.64 8.03 8.18
N ILE A 242 -11.33 7.81 9.31
CA ILE A 242 -10.96 8.41 10.61
C ILE A 242 -9.63 7.86 11.12
N ARG A 243 -9.31 6.59 10.87
CA ARG A 243 -8.08 5.94 11.36
C ARG A 243 -6.80 6.67 10.94
N GLN A 244 -6.80 7.33 9.80
CA GLN A 244 -5.65 8.10 9.32
C GLN A 244 -5.27 9.31 10.18
N LEU A 245 -6.20 9.78 11.04
CA LEU A 245 -5.98 10.89 11.94
C LEU A 245 -5.38 10.46 13.28
N ILE A 246 -5.42 9.16 13.62
CA ILE A 246 -4.91 8.66 14.90
C ILE A 246 -3.39 8.90 15.07
N PRO A 247 -2.51 8.55 14.11
CA PRO A 247 -1.08 8.80 14.27
C PRO A 247 -0.69 10.30 14.36
N PRO A 248 -1.24 11.23 13.55
CA PRO A 248 -0.96 12.65 13.75
C PRO A 248 -1.46 13.19 15.09
N LEU A 249 -2.63 12.76 15.59
CA LEU A 249 -3.12 13.12 16.93
C LEU A 249 -2.23 12.53 18.02
N PHE A 250 -1.73 11.29 17.84
CA PHE A 250 -0.78 10.68 18.75
C PHE A 250 0.51 11.50 18.87
N VAL A 251 1.08 11.98 17.75
CA VAL A 251 2.29 12.81 17.76
C VAL A 251 2.05 14.15 18.48
N VAL A 252 0.89 14.78 18.24
CA VAL A 252 0.50 15.99 18.98
C VAL A 252 0.36 15.69 20.47
N GLY A 253 -0.30 14.59 20.83
CA GLY A 253 -0.44 14.14 22.22
C GLY A 253 0.90 13.89 22.91
N LEU A 254 1.88 13.31 22.19
CA LEU A 254 3.24 13.14 22.72
C LEU A 254 3.90 14.48 23.05
N VAL A 255 3.82 15.47 22.17
CA VAL A 255 4.49 16.76 22.35
C VAL A 255 3.73 17.66 23.33
N LEU A 256 2.43 17.90 23.08
CA LEU A 256 1.63 18.77 23.94
C LEU A 256 1.39 18.16 25.32
N GLY A 257 1.18 16.85 25.39
CA GLY A 257 1.03 16.14 26.67
C GLY A 257 2.27 16.31 27.55
N LEU A 258 3.47 16.19 26.96
CA LEU A 258 4.73 16.44 27.67
C LEU A 258 4.81 17.89 28.14
N LEU A 259 4.60 18.86 27.24
CA LEU A 259 4.68 20.30 27.56
C LEU A 259 3.67 20.70 28.64
N LEU A 260 2.41 20.24 28.53
CA LEU A 260 1.38 20.51 29.52
C LEU A 260 1.72 19.87 30.88
N SER A 261 2.30 18.67 30.91
CA SER A 261 2.71 18.02 32.13
C SER A 261 3.86 18.74 32.84
N LEU A 262 4.73 19.44 32.09
CA LEU A 262 5.75 20.31 32.66
C LEU A 262 5.15 21.56 33.33
N CYS A 263 4.06 22.11 32.78
CA CYS A 263 3.38 23.28 33.31
C CYS A 263 2.37 22.91 34.43
N LEU A 264 1.76 21.74 34.37
CA LEU A 264 0.70 21.27 35.24
C LEU A 264 1.06 19.88 35.79
N PRO A 265 1.75 19.79 36.94
CA PRO A 265 2.33 18.54 37.44
C PRO A 265 1.35 17.37 37.60
N TYR A 266 0.07 17.64 37.91
CA TYR A 266 -0.95 16.59 38.03
C TYR A 266 -1.22 15.85 36.71
N LEU A 267 -0.93 16.46 35.54
CA LEU A 267 -1.09 15.80 34.25
C LEU A 267 -0.04 14.72 33.98
N TRP A 268 1.08 14.68 34.72
CA TRP A 268 2.08 13.62 34.57
C TRP A 268 1.48 12.22 34.78
N ILE A 269 0.51 12.09 35.71
CA ILE A 269 -0.14 10.80 35.96
C ILE A 269 -0.89 10.35 34.72
N ALA A 270 -1.69 11.21 34.11
CA ALA A 270 -2.44 10.88 32.89
C ALA A 270 -1.51 10.62 31.71
N TYR A 271 -0.50 11.48 31.53
CA TYR A 271 0.48 11.33 30.44
C TYR A 271 1.27 10.03 30.52
N THR A 272 1.84 9.71 31.70
CA THR A 272 2.60 8.48 31.90
C THR A 272 1.72 7.24 31.80
N LEU A 273 0.46 7.32 32.25
CA LEU A 273 -0.51 6.23 32.09
C LEU A 273 -0.78 5.92 30.60
N VAL A 274 -1.06 6.95 29.79
CA VAL A 274 -1.32 6.78 28.34
C VAL A 274 -0.10 6.18 27.62
N ILE A 275 1.10 6.74 27.87
CA ILE A 275 2.34 6.22 27.28
C ILE A 275 2.64 4.80 27.80
N GLY A 276 2.43 4.56 29.08
CA GLY A 276 2.62 3.24 29.70
C GLY A 276 1.71 2.18 29.08
N LEU A 277 0.42 2.49 28.89
CA LEU A 277 -0.53 1.58 28.24
C LEU A 277 -0.16 1.32 26.76
N TYR A 278 0.28 2.34 26.05
CA TYR A 278 0.74 2.20 24.67
C TYR A 278 1.96 1.27 24.57
N LEU A 279 2.96 1.49 25.42
CA LEU A 279 4.16 0.65 25.47
C LEU A 279 3.84 -0.77 25.94
N LEU A 280 2.96 -0.92 26.93
CA LEU A 280 2.50 -2.22 27.42
C LEU A 280 1.82 -3.04 26.30
N ALA A 281 0.96 -2.42 25.51
CA ALA A 281 0.34 -3.08 24.35
C ALA A 281 1.40 -3.58 23.36
N GLY A 282 2.40 -2.77 23.06
CA GLY A 282 3.54 -3.16 22.22
C GLY A 282 4.37 -4.29 22.82
N LEU A 283 4.61 -4.27 24.14
CA LEU A 283 5.34 -5.32 24.88
C LEU A 283 4.55 -6.65 24.91
N ILE A 284 3.24 -6.60 25.10
CA ILE A 284 2.37 -7.80 25.06
C ILE A 284 2.49 -8.46 23.67
N GLN A 285 2.37 -7.67 22.61
CA GLN A 285 2.55 -8.18 21.25
C GLN A 285 3.98 -8.71 21.03
N GLY A 286 4.99 -8.00 21.56
CA GLY A 286 6.38 -8.42 21.55
C GLY A 286 6.60 -9.76 22.25
N ALA A 287 5.99 -9.97 23.43
CA ALA A 287 6.06 -11.23 24.17
C ALA A 287 5.43 -12.39 23.39
N GLN A 288 4.28 -12.16 22.75
CA GLN A 288 3.64 -13.17 21.88
C GLN A 288 4.57 -13.58 20.73
N GLN A 289 5.18 -12.61 20.05
CA GLN A 289 6.09 -12.88 18.93
C GLN A 289 7.42 -13.49 19.39
N ALA A 290 7.94 -13.07 20.54
CA ALA A 290 9.13 -13.65 21.14
C ALA A 290 8.95 -15.14 21.43
N ARG A 291 7.80 -15.53 21.98
CA ARG A 291 7.43 -16.95 22.23
C ARG A 291 7.26 -17.71 20.91
N LYS A 292 6.50 -17.16 19.95
CA LYS A 292 6.21 -17.79 18.64
C LYS A 292 7.50 -18.09 17.85
N HIS A 293 8.42 -17.15 17.81
CA HIS A 293 9.65 -17.24 17.02
C HIS A 293 10.88 -17.67 17.82
N ARG A 294 10.74 -17.90 19.14
CA ARG A 294 11.84 -18.22 20.07
C ARG A 294 12.99 -17.19 20.02
N LYS A 295 12.65 -15.92 19.90
CA LYS A 295 13.61 -14.79 19.83
C LYS A 295 13.22 -13.71 20.83
N ALA A 296 13.85 -13.70 22.02
CA ALA A 296 13.54 -12.77 23.12
C ALA A 296 13.64 -11.28 22.71
N ILE A 297 14.54 -10.93 21.80
CA ILE A 297 14.72 -9.55 21.33
C ILE A 297 13.45 -8.96 20.69
N LEU A 298 12.50 -9.79 20.23
CA LEU A 298 11.22 -9.32 19.68
C LEU A 298 10.37 -8.61 20.74
N LEU A 299 10.58 -8.88 22.03
CA LEU A 299 9.94 -8.14 23.12
C LEU A 299 10.18 -6.63 23.01
N LEU A 300 11.40 -6.22 22.64
CA LEU A 300 11.78 -4.80 22.50
C LEU A 300 11.59 -4.28 21.08
N LEU A 301 11.79 -5.11 20.06
CA LEU A 301 11.68 -4.67 18.68
C LEU A 301 10.23 -4.40 18.23
N MET A 302 9.24 -5.07 18.84
CA MET A 302 7.82 -4.85 18.50
C MET A 302 7.33 -3.45 18.92
N PRO A 303 7.46 -3.00 20.18
CA PRO A 303 7.10 -1.62 20.54
C PRO A 303 7.82 -0.59 19.66
N TRP A 304 9.10 -0.83 19.36
CA TRP A 304 9.89 0.05 18.51
C TRP A 304 9.38 0.11 17.07
N ALA A 305 8.98 -1.03 16.48
CA ALA A 305 8.39 -1.07 15.14
C ALA A 305 7.08 -0.30 15.08
N ILE A 306 6.18 -0.51 16.05
CA ILE A 306 4.88 0.15 16.14
C ILE A 306 5.06 1.66 16.34
N LEU A 307 5.95 2.06 17.24
CA LEU A 307 6.27 3.47 17.47
C LEU A 307 6.82 4.13 16.21
N THR A 308 7.72 3.43 15.49
CA THR A 308 8.27 3.91 14.22
C THR A 308 7.16 4.19 13.20
N LEU A 309 6.18 3.29 13.06
CA LEU A 309 5.03 3.47 12.17
C LEU A 309 4.22 4.73 12.53
N HIS A 310 3.81 4.85 13.77
CA HIS A 310 2.91 5.91 14.20
C HIS A 310 3.58 7.28 14.18
N VAL A 311 4.83 7.36 14.70
CA VAL A 311 5.56 8.63 14.76
C VAL A 311 5.93 9.12 13.37
N SER A 312 6.45 8.24 12.50
CA SER A 312 6.84 8.65 11.15
C SER A 312 5.64 9.13 10.32
N TYR A 313 4.51 8.40 10.38
CA TYR A 313 3.29 8.81 9.70
C TYR A 313 2.76 10.15 10.26
N GLY A 314 2.68 10.27 11.59
CA GLY A 314 2.18 11.48 12.24
C GLY A 314 3.02 12.72 11.94
N ILE A 315 4.35 12.62 12.00
CA ILE A 315 5.26 13.69 11.60
C ILE A 315 5.07 14.04 10.12
N GLY A 316 5.03 13.02 9.24
CA GLY A 316 4.77 13.22 7.81
C GLY A 316 3.49 13.99 7.56
N TYR A 317 2.39 13.63 8.26
CA TYR A 317 1.09 14.28 8.14
C TYR A 317 1.17 15.77 8.48
N TRP A 318 1.80 16.14 9.60
CA TRP A 318 1.94 17.55 10.00
C TRP A 318 2.82 18.35 9.03
N VAL A 319 3.89 17.74 8.52
CA VAL A 319 4.73 18.37 7.48
C VAL A 319 3.91 18.55 6.19
N GLY A 320 3.11 17.57 5.79
CA GLY A 320 2.22 17.65 4.64
C GLY A 320 1.16 18.75 4.79
N LEU A 321 0.54 18.85 5.96
CA LEU A 321 -0.41 19.91 6.27
C LEU A 321 0.25 21.29 6.23
N GLY A 322 1.45 21.43 6.82
CA GLY A 322 2.25 22.65 6.75
C GLY A 322 2.59 23.07 5.31
N LYS A 323 2.91 22.10 4.43
CA LYS A 323 3.13 22.39 3.00
C LYS A 323 1.88 22.94 2.32
N ILE A 324 0.68 22.42 2.65
CA ILE A 324 -0.59 22.92 2.09
C ILE A 324 -0.83 24.35 2.55
N ILE A 325 -0.71 24.62 3.85
CA ILE A 325 -0.93 25.95 4.44
C ILE A 325 0.05 26.98 3.83
N LEU A 326 1.33 26.59 3.70
CA LEU A 326 2.39 27.45 3.15
C LEU A 326 2.45 27.43 1.61
N ARG A 327 1.50 26.74 0.93
CA ARG A 327 1.44 26.58 -0.53
C ARG A 327 2.75 26.08 -1.15
N ARG A 328 3.48 25.22 -0.43
CA ARG A 328 4.74 24.62 -0.91
C ARG A 328 4.46 23.37 -1.75
N PRO A 329 5.22 23.14 -2.83
CA PRO A 329 5.02 21.97 -3.68
C PRO A 329 5.38 20.66 -2.97
N PHE A 330 4.64 19.58 -3.30
CA PHE A 330 4.99 18.21 -2.98
C PHE A 330 5.96 17.73 -4.07
N ARG A 331 7.25 17.63 -3.75
CA ARG A 331 8.23 17.14 -4.72
C ARG A 331 8.16 15.62 -4.79
N ALA A 332 8.06 15.10 -6.02
CA ALA A 332 8.20 13.68 -6.27
C ALA A 332 9.61 13.21 -5.87
N GLN A 333 9.73 12.44 -4.80
CA GLN A 333 10.94 11.67 -4.54
C GLN A 333 10.62 10.23 -4.91
N VAL A 334 11.17 9.78 -6.03
CA VAL A 334 11.18 8.37 -6.40
C VAL A 334 12.13 7.66 -5.43
N ASN A 335 11.60 7.20 -4.30
CA ASN A 335 12.37 6.49 -3.29
C ASN A 335 12.08 5.00 -3.42
N ARG A 336 13.13 4.28 -3.69
CA ARG A 336 13.24 2.84 -3.43
C ARG A 336 13.99 2.54 -2.16
#